data_fe7f9abaf9ff9aa25e483fd2bae22529
#
_entry.id   fe7f9abaf9ff9aa25e483fd2bae22529
#
_cell.length_a   1.000
_cell.length_b   1.000
_cell.length_c   1.000
_cell.angle_alpha   90.00
_cell.angle_beta   90.00
_cell.angle_gamma   90.00
#
_symmetry.space_group_name_H-M   'P 1'
#
loop_
_entity.id
_entity.type
_entity.pdbx_description
1 polymer ?
#
loop_
_entity_poly.entity_id
_entity_poly.type
_entity_poly.pdbx_seq_one_letter_code
_entity_poly.pdbx_strand_id
1 'polypeptide(L)'
;MAVFLVLVAATTSRGETGGASVPAPAPATAVKAQLGERQLAEGSEGPDVRTLQSILEARDYGPLEVNGSFDAATAAAVRRFQREAGLQADGVVGPQTRPALLALMRVKKATWYGPGLYGNRMACGGRLRRSTLGVAHRTLPCGTQVTFYHGGRFVTVPVIDRGPFRRGVEWDLTAATARALGMAATSRLRAIH
;
A
#
# COMPACT_ATOMS: atom_id res chain seq x y z
N MET A 1 35.60 -28.38 -61.72
CA MET A 1 34.68 -28.90 -60.71
C MET A 1 35.23 -28.53 -59.34
N ALA A 2 34.69 -27.49 -58.73
CA ALA A 2 35.08 -27.00 -57.42
C ALA A 2 34.08 -27.54 -56.41
N VAL A 3 34.57 -28.30 -55.43
CA VAL A 3 33.75 -28.83 -54.33
C VAL A 3 33.77 -27.80 -53.20
N PHE A 4 32.61 -27.19 -52.90
CA PHE A 4 32.45 -26.32 -51.74
C PHE A 4 32.14 -27.17 -50.52
N LEU A 5 33.04 -27.12 -49.54
CA LEU A 5 32.84 -27.71 -48.21
C LEU A 5 32.07 -26.72 -47.33
N VAL A 6 30.82 -27.04 -46.97
CA VAL A 6 30.03 -26.25 -46.07
C VAL A 6 30.33 -26.70 -44.63
N LEU A 7 30.92 -25.78 -43.85
CA LEU A 7 31.17 -25.97 -42.42
C LEU A 7 29.93 -25.58 -41.64
N VAL A 8 29.20 -26.54 -41.03
CA VAL A 8 28.08 -26.27 -40.15
C VAL A 8 28.65 -26.01 -38.75
N ALA A 9 28.57 -24.76 -38.30
CA ALA A 9 28.89 -24.40 -36.93
C ALA A 9 27.67 -24.69 -36.03
N ALA A 10 27.83 -25.65 -35.12
CA ALA A 10 26.83 -25.91 -34.08
C ALA A 10 26.91 -24.82 -33.02
N THR A 11 25.92 -23.94 -32.95
CA THR A 11 25.75 -23.00 -31.85
C THR A 11 25.05 -23.69 -30.69
N THR A 12 25.76 -23.95 -29.61
CA THR A 12 25.22 -24.39 -28.34
C THR A 12 24.53 -23.18 -27.66
N SER A 13 23.22 -23.15 -27.68
CA SER A 13 22.43 -22.21 -26.90
C SER A 13 22.50 -22.61 -25.43
N ARG A 14 23.20 -21.80 -24.62
CA ARG A 14 23.09 -21.85 -23.17
C ARG A 14 21.69 -21.37 -22.81
N GLY A 15 20.89 -22.23 -22.14
CA GLY A 15 19.61 -21.87 -21.56
C GLY A 15 19.83 -20.82 -20.46
N GLU A 16 19.37 -19.59 -20.73
CA GLU A 16 19.18 -18.60 -19.71
C GLU A 16 17.95 -19.02 -18.89
N THR A 17 18.21 -19.45 -17.66
CA THR A 17 17.15 -19.59 -16.66
C THR A 17 16.62 -18.20 -16.35
N GLY A 18 15.50 -17.87 -16.96
CA GLY A 18 14.76 -16.63 -16.69
C GLY A 18 14.28 -16.58 -15.23
N GLY A 19 15.08 -15.99 -14.37
CA GLY A 19 14.65 -15.55 -13.06
C GLY A 19 13.59 -14.48 -13.27
N ALA A 20 12.32 -14.79 -12.96
CA ALA A 20 11.25 -13.79 -12.94
C ALA A 20 11.65 -12.68 -11.97
N SER A 21 12.04 -11.53 -12.50
CA SER A 21 12.26 -10.31 -11.72
C SER A 21 10.92 -9.93 -11.12
N VAL A 22 10.78 -10.09 -9.79
CA VAL A 22 9.68 -9.50 -9.05
C VAL A 22 9.78 -7.98 -9.25
N PRO A 23 8.76 -7.30 -9.80
CA PRO A 23 8.81 -5.87 -10.00
C PRO A 23 9.11 -5.17 -8.68
N ALA A 24 10.02 -4.20 -8.71
CA ALA A 24 10.34 -3.40 -7.53
C ALA A 24 9.05 -2.78 -6.98
N PRO A 25 8.82 -2.83 -5.66
CA PRO A 25 7.62 -2.22 -5.07
C PRO A 25 7.59 -0.73 -5.41
N ALA A 26 6.42 -0.26 -5.86
CA ALA A 26 6.19 1.16 -6.13
C ALA A 26 6.65 2.00 -4.92
N PRO A 27 7.23 3.20 -5.15
CA PRO A 27 7.74 4.03 -4.07
C PRO A 27 6.63 4.32 -3.05
N ALA A 28 6.87 3.95 -1.80
CA ALA A 28 5.97 4.26 -0.70
C ALA A 28 5.92 5.78 -0.51
N THR A 29 4.77 6.37 -0.75
CA THR A 29 4.55 7.80 -0.56
C THR A 29 4.00 8.02 0.84
N ALA A 30 4.88 8.40 1.79
CA ALA A 30 4.43 8.94 3.06
C ALA A 30 3.91 10.36 2.81
N VAL A 31 2.64 10.47 2.53
CA VAL A 31 2.01 11.78 2.40
C VAL A 31 1.14 12.01 3.62
N LYS A 32 1.26 13.20 4.17
CA LYS A 32 0.35 13.76 5.16
C LYS A 32 -1.00 14.00 4.46
N ALA A 33 -1.65 12.90 4.08
CA ALA A 33 -2.96 12.95 3.48
C ALA A 33 -3.96 13.06 4.62
N GLN A 34 -4.59 14.18 4.71
CA GLN A 34 -5.65 14.42 5.68
C GLN A 34 -6.99 14.19 4.99
N LEU A 35 -7.33 12.90 4.83
CA LEU A 35 -8.64 12.54 4.29
C LEU A 35 -9.74 13.17 5.16
N GLY A 36 -10.50 14.13 4.57
CA GLY A 36 -11.61 14.83 5.20
C GLY A 36 -11.25 16.12 5.94
N GLU A 37 -10.05 16.70 5.81
CA GLU A 37 -9.78 18.09 6.17
C GLU A 37 -10.35 19.05 5.12
N ARG A 38 -10.32 18.65 3.86
CA ARG A 38 -11.06 19.29 2.78
C ARG A 38 -12.12 18.35 2.23
N GLN A 39 -13.14 18.90 1.60
CA GLN A 39 -14.07 18.10 0.81
C GLN A 39 -13.34 17.56 -0.43
N LEU A 40 -13.63 16.30 -0.77
CA LEU A 40 -13.19 15.67 -2.01
C LEU A 40 -14.42 15.39 -2.87
N ALA A 41 -14.36 15.79 -4.12
CA ALA A 41 -15.39 15.58 -5.13
C ALA A 41 -14.73 15.35 -6.48
N GLU A 42 -15.50 15.04 -7.50
CA GLU A 42 -15.03 14.91 -8.87
C GLU A 42 -14.21 16.14 -9.27
N GLY A 43 -13.04 15.92 -9.89
CA GLY A 43 -12.03 16.93 -10.19
C GLY A 43 -11.02 17.22 -9.07
N SER A 44 -11.21 16.67 -7.86
CA SER A 44 -10.19 16.76 -6.81
C SER A 44 -8.98 15.91 -7.16
N GLU A 45 -7.80 16.38 -6.80
CA GLU A 45 -6.55 15.63 -7.00
C GLU A 45 -5.70 15.65 -5.72
N GLY A 46 -4.87 14.64 -5.57
CA GLY A 46 -3.88 14.59 -4.50
C GLY A 46 -3.80 13.26 -3.76
N PRO A 47 -2.93 13.24 -2.75
CA PRO A 47 -2.68 12.03 -1.96
C PRO A 47 -3.85 11.61 -1.07
N ASP A 48 -4.69 12.54 -0.67
CA ASP A 48 -5.94 12.29 0.05
C ASP A 48 -6.96 11.56 -0.84
N VAL A 49 -7.04 11.90 -2.13
CA VAL A 49 -7.82 11.16 -3.13
C VAL A 49 -7.24 9.75 -3.31
N ARG A 50 -5.94 9.61 -3.42
CA ARG A 50 -5.30 8.29 -3.51
C ARG A 50 -5.60 7.41 -2.29
N THR A 51 -5.59 8.00 -1.09
CA THR A 51 -5.95 7.30 0.15
C THR A 51 -7.41 6.85 0.12
N LEU A 52 -8.33 7.72 -0.32
CA LEU A 52 -9.73 7.39 -0.52
C LEU A 52 -9.91 6.21 -1.49
N GLN A 53 -9.29 6.28 -2.65
CA GLN A 53 -9.32 5.22 -3.67
C GLN A 53 -8.81 3.90 -3.09
N SER A 54 -7.69 3.90 -2.35
CA SER A 54 -7.17 2.70 -1.70
C SER A 54 -8.14 2.10 -0.67
N ILE A 55 -8.89 2.92 0.07
CA ILE A 55 -9.90 2.44 1.02
C ILE A 55 -11.09 1.82 0.29
N LEU A 56 -11.58 2.47 -0.75
CA LEU A 56 -12.74 2.01 -1.51
C LEU A 56 -12.41 0.72 -2.29
N GLU A 57 -11.24 0.68 -2.93
CA GLU A 57 -10.76 -0.50 -3.67
C GLU A 57 -10.62 -1.72 -2.76
N ALA A 58 -10.01 -1.55 -1.59
CA ALA A 58 -9.84 -2.62 -0.60
C ALA A 58 -11.17 -3.12 0.00
N ARG A 59 -12.29 -2.54 -0.39
CA ARG A 59 -13.66 -2.90 0.03
C ARG A 59 -14.60 -3.20 -1.15
N ASP A 60 -14.03 -3.42 -2.32
CA ASP A 60 -14.76 -3.82 -3.54
C ASP A 60 -15.84 -2.80 -3.95
N TYR A 61 -15.63 -1.50 -3.69
CA TYR A 61 -16.54 -0.44 -4.14
C TYR A 61 -16.43 -0.14 -5.64
N GLY A 62 -15.54 -0.81 -6.35
CA GLY A 62 -15.40 -0.77 -7.80
C GLY A 62 -13.98 -1.09 -8.21
N PRO A 63 -13.70 -1.39 -9.47
CA PRO A 63 -12.35 -1.34 -9.99
C PRO A 63 -11.94 0.12 -10.08
N LEU A 64 -11.06 0.59 -9.18
CA LEU A 64 -10.57 1.96 -9.15
C LEU A 64 -9.07 2.01 -9.50
N GLU A 65 -8.69 2.96 -10.33
CA GLU A 65 -7.29 3.32 -10.46
C GLU A 65 -6.87 4.16 -9.26
N VAL A 66 -5.91 3.67 -8.47
CA VAL A 66 -5.39 4.38 -7.29
C VAL A 66 -4.33 5.39 -7.75
N ASN A 67 -4.76 6.37 -8.53
CA ASN A 67 -3.90 7.37 -9.19
C ASN A 67 -3.88 8.73 -8.48
N GLY A 68 -4.87 9.01 -7.62
CA GLY A 68 -5.01 10.27 -6.90
C GLY A 68 -5.81 11.34 -7.66
N SER A 69 -6.51 10.96 -8.74
CA SER A 69 -7.46 11.82 -9.45
C SER A 69 -8.88 11.35 -9.14
N PHE A 70 -9.72 12.23 -8.62
CA PHE A 70 -11.11 11.92 -8.30
C PHE A 70 -11.96 12.04 -9.57
N ASP A 71 -12.03 10.97 -10.29
CA ASP A 71 -12.78 10.84 -11.54
C ASP A 71 -14.23 10.37 -11.32
N ALA A 72 -14.99 10.22 -12.39
CA ALA A 72 -16.36 9.75 -12.37
C ALA A 72 -16.50 8.34 -11.75
N ALA A 73 -15.50 7.46 -11.94
CA ALA A 73 -15.50 6.12 -11.35
C ALA A 73 -15.34 6.21 -9.82
N THR A 74 -14.43 7.06 -9.34
CA THR A 74 -14.27 7.36 -7.92
C THR A 74 -15.55 7.96 -7.32
N ALA A 75 -16.20 8.91 -8.02
CA ALA A 75 -17.47 9.49 -7.59
C ALA A 75 -18.59 8.43 -7.49
N ALA A 76 -18.68 7.53 -8.44
CA ALA A 76 -19.65 6.43 -8.42
C ALA A 76 -19.41 5.47 -7.25
N ALA A 77 -18.14 5.12 -6.97
CA ALA A 77 -17.76 4.30 -5.83
C ALA A 77 -18.12 4.98 -4.49
N VAL A 78 -17.86 6.28 -4.35
CA VAL A 78 -18.27 7.06 -3.16
C VAL A 78 -19.79 7.05 -2.99
N ARG A 79 -20.58 7.29 -4.04
CA ARG A 79 -22.05 7.24 -3.96
C ARG A 79 -22.55 5.85 -3.56
N ARG A 80 -21.93 4.80 -4.09
CA ARG A 80 -22.26 3.41 -3.70
C ARG A 80 -22.00 3.19 -2.21
N PHE A 81 -20.80 3.55 -1.75
CA PHE A 81 -20.43 3.47 -0.35
C PHE A 81 -21.40 4.27 0.56
N GLN A 82 -21.72 5.51 0.18
CA GLN A 82 -22.64 6.37 0.94
C GLN A 82 -24.04 5.74 1.09
N ARG A 83 -24.59 5.15 0.00
CA ARG A 83 -25.88 4.43 0.07
C ARG A 83 -25.82 3.26 1.04
N GLU A 84 -24.78 2.45 0.98
CA GLU A 84 -24.61 1.29 1.87
C GLU A 84 -24.37 1.71 3.33
N ALA A 85 -23.76 2.86 3.55
CA ALA A 85 -23.53 3.44 4.86
C ALA A 85 -24.74 4.24 5.41
N GLY A 86 -25.86 4.33 4.67
CA GLY A 86 -27.03 5.10 5.06
C GLY A 86 -26.82 6.62 5.04
N LEU A 87 -25.87 7.10 4.24
CA LEU A 87 -25.55 8.52 4.07
C LEU A 87 -26.21 9.09 2.81
N GLN A 88 -26.28 10.42 2.72
CA GLN A 88 -26.66 11.08 1.46
C GLN A 88 -25.64 10.72 0.38
N ALA A 89 -26.11 10.16 -0.73
CA ALA A 89 -25.27 9.67 -1.83
C ALA A 89 -24.96 10.80 -2.85
N ASP A 90 -24.31 11.86 -2.37
CA ASP A 90 -23.93 13.03 -3.17
C ASP A 90 -22.61 12.84 -3.96
N GLY A 91 -21.83 11.82 -3.61
CA GLY A 91 -20.52 11.57 -4.22
C GLY A 91 -19.42 12.47 -3.64
N VAL A 92 -19.68 13.16 -2.54
CA VAL A 92 -18.71 14.06 -1.90
C VAL A 92 -18.20 13.46 -0.60
N VAL A 93 -16.90 13.48 -0.41
CA VAL A 93 -16.26 13.03 0.85
C VAL A 93 -16.01 14.25 1.73
N GLY A 94 -16.90 14.45 2.66
CA GLY A 94 -16.87 15.52 3.65
C GLY A 94 -16.88 14.99 5.09
N PRO A 95 -17.18 15.88 6.06
CA PRO A 95 -17.19 15.55 7.49
C PRO A 95 -18.11 14.40 7.88
N GLN A 96 -19.22 14.19 7.15
CA GLN A 96 -20.18 13.10 7.41
C GLN A 96 -19.67 11.76 6.83
N THR A 97 -19.07 11.78 5.65
CA THR A 97 -18.59 10.57 4.96
C THR A 97 -17.31 10.00 5.59
N ARG A 98 -16.42 10.87 6.10
CA ARG A 98 -15.13 10.46 6.66
C ARG A 98 -15.21 9.45 7.81
N PRO A 99 -16.05 9.64 8.87
CA PRO A 99 -16.14 8.66 9.96
C PRO A 99 -16.57 7.28 9.48
N ALA A 100 -17.49 7.22 8.52
CA ALA A 100 -17.96 5.98 7.93
C ALA A 100 -16.85 5.28 7.12
N LEU A 101 -16.03 6.01 6.35
CA LEU A 101 -14.85 5.46 5.66
C LEU A 101 -13.83 4.91 6.66
N LEU A 102 -13.58 5.61 7.77
CA LEU A 102 -12.68 5.12 8.81
C LEU A 102 -13.22 3.85 9.49
N ALA A 103 -14.54 3.68 9.56
CA ALA A 103 -15.15 2.47 10.11
C ALA A 103 -14.91 1.23 9.25
N LEU A 104 -14.64 1.38 7.94
CA LEU A 104 -14.24 0.27 7.07
C LEU A 104 -12.86 -0.32 7.45
N MET A 105 -12.01 0.46 8.07
CA MET A 105 -10.65 0.05 8.46
C MET A 105 -10.66 -0.72 9.78
N ARG A 106 -9.97 -1.85 9.83
CA ARG A 106 -9.89 -2.70 11.03
C ARG A 106 -8.90 -2.13 12.05
N VAL A 107 -9.31 -2.07 13.32
CA VAL A 107 -8.43 -1.63 14.42
C VAL A 107 -7.60 -2.81 14.91
N LYS A 108 -6.29 -2.70 14.78
CA LYS A 108 -5.33 -3.74 15.17
C LYS A 108 -4.16 -3.15 15.94
N LYS A 109 -3.49 -3.99 16.73
CA LYS A 109 -2.28 -3.63 17.46
C LYS A 109 -1.09 -3.64 16.52
N ALA A 110 -0.27 -2.60 16.59
CA ALA A 110 0.95 -2.44 15.82
C ALA A 110 2.14 -2.10 16.73
N THR A 111 3.29 -2.64 16.35
CA THR A 111 4.61 -2.28 16.86
C THR A 111 5.42 -1.64 15.75
N TRP A 112 6.67 -1.30 16.03
CA TRP A 112 7.60 -0.84 15.00
C TRP A 112 9.01 -1.34 15.28
N TYR A 113 9.81 -1.47 14.22
CA TYR A 113 11.19 -1.96 14.24
C TYR A 113 12.10 -1.05 13.41
N GLY A 114 13.41 -1.15 13.64
CA GLY A 114 14.38 -0.37 12.86
C GLY A 114 15.72 -0.19 13.56
N PRO A 115 15.82 0.53 14.69
CA PRO A 115 17.09 0.64 15.41
C PRO A 115 17.69 -0.73 15.74
N GLY A 116 18.97 -0.90 15.43
CA GLY A 116 19.67 -2.19 15.60
C GLY A 116 19.48 -3.19 14.45
N LEU A 117 18.54 -2.96 13.52
CA LEU A 117 18.27 -3.84 12.40
C LEU A 117 18.62 -3.22 11.03
N TYR A 118 19.05 -1.96 11.01
CA TYR A 118 19.44 -1.30 9.75
C TYR A 118 20.59 -2.03 9.08
N GLY A 119 20.49 -2.22 7.76
CA GLY A 119 21.42 -3.00 6.95
C GLY A 119 21.03 -4.47 6.78
N ASN A 120 20.18 -5.02 7.65
CA ASN A 120 19.72 -6.41 7.52
C ASN A 120 18.85 -6.60 6.27
N ARG A 121 18.88 -7.79 5.71
CA ARG A 121 17.99 -8.19 4.62
C ARG A 121 16.56 -8.33 5.14
N MET A 122 15.61 -7.81 4.39
CA MET A 122 14.18 -8.00 4.63
C MET A 122 13.68 -9.26 3.88
N ALA A 123 12.64 -9.90 4.38
CA ALA A 123 12.11 -11.14 3.81
C ALA A 123 11.58 -10.97 2.37
N CYS A 124 11.10 -9.78 2.01
CA CYS A 124 10.64 -9.48 0.65
C CYS A 124 11.74 -8.89 -0.25
N GLY A 125 12.99 -8.97 0.16
CA GLY A 125 14.13 -8.44 -0.58
C GLY A 125 14.59 -7.06 -0.12
N GLY A 126 15.77 -6.65 -0.61
CA GLY A 126 16.37 -5.39 -0.19
C GLY A 126 16.95 -5.41 1.23
N ARG A 127 17.39 -4.24 1.68
CA ARG A 127 17.94 -4.03 3.01
C ARG A 127 17.21 -2.90 3.73
N LEU A 128 16.94 -3.10 5.01
CA LEU A 128 16.29 -2.08 5.84
C LEU A 128 17.20 -0.86 5.99
N ARG A 129 16.66 0.32 5.67
CA ARG A 129 17.31 1.62 5.86
C ARG A 129 16.49 2.51 6.79
N ARG A 130 17.10 3.57 7.32
CA ARG A 130 16.40 4.55 8.20
C ARG A 130 15.20 5.22 7.52
N SER A 131 15.24 5.35 6.20
CA SER A 131 14.16 5.93 5.37
C SER A 131 13.20 4.91 4.78
N THR A 132 13.42 3.61 5.00
CA THR A 132 12.56 2.56 4.41
C THR A 132 11.15 2.66 4.96
N LEU A 133 10.20 2.96 4.10
CA LEU A 133 8.76 2.90 4.38
C LEU A 133 8.24 1.50 4.05
N GLY A 134 7.52 0.90 4.97
CA GLY A 134 6.97 -0.44 4.80
C GLY A 134 6.45 -1.03 6.09
N VAL A 135 5.94 -2.23 5.98
CA VAL A 135 5.38 -2.99 7.09
C VAL A 135 5.78 -4.46 6.97
N ALA A 136 5.98 -5.12 8.11
CA ALA A 136 6.06 -6.57 8.20
C ALA A 136 4.67 -7.16 8.51
N HIS A 137 4.33 -8.23 7.80
CA HIS A 137 3.12 -9.00 8.02
C HIS A 137 3.40 -10.49 7.83
N ARG A 138 2.70 -11.34 8.64
CA ARG A 138 2.98 -12.79 8.66
C ARG A 138 2.70 -13.48 7.34
N THR A 139 1.58 -13.18 6.71
CA THR A 139 1.02 -13.97 5.60
C THR A 139 0.70 -13.18 4.34
N LEU A 140 0.46 -11.86 4.43
CA LEU A 140 0.17 -11.06 3.24
C LEU A 140 1.31 -11.15 2.22
N PRO A 141 1.02 -11.24 0.92
CA PRO A 141 2.04 -11.21 -0.14
C PRO A 141 2.97 -10.01 -0.01
N CYS A 142 4.24 -10.21 -0.39
CA CYS A 142 5.18 -9.11 -0.52
C CYS A 142 4.67 -8.09 -1.55
N GLY A 143 4.80 -6.80 -1.25
CA GLY A 143 4.30 -5.73 -2.11
C GLY A 143 2.83 -5.35 -1.89
N THR A 144 2.04 -6.15 -1.14
CA THR A 144 0.67 -5.77 -0.80
C THR A 144 0.66 -4.39 -0.17
N GLN A 145 -0.11 -3.46 -0.75
CA GLN A 145 -0.26 -2.12 -0.22
C GLN A 145 -1.22 -2.14 0.98
N VAL A 146 -0.78 -1.53 2.07
CA VAL A 146 -1.58 -1.41 3.29
C VAL A 146 -1.69 0.06 3.66
N THR A 147 -2.93 0.54 3.78
CA THR A 147 -3.21 1.89 4.24
C THR A 147 -3.46 1.88 5.74
N PHE A 148 -2.66 2.63 6.47
CA PHE A 148 -2.76 2.82 7.92
C PHE A 148 -3.31 4.20 8.25
N TYR A 149 -4.07 4.26 9.36
CA TYR A 149 -4.53 5.51 9.96
C TYR A 149 -4.25 5.52 11.45
N HIS A 150 -3.60 6.59 11.92
CA HIS A 150 -3.30 6.82 13.35
C HIS A 150 -3.18 8.33 13.62
N GLY A 151 -3.87 8.84 14.65
CA GLY A 151 -3.72 10.23 15.09
C GLY A 151 -3.97 11.28 14.00
N GLY A 152 -4.97 11.08 13.13
CA GLY A 152 -5.26 12.00 12.02
C GLY A 152 -4.40 11.79 10.76
N ARG A 153 -3.43 10.89 10.77
CA ARG A 153 -2.47 10.68 9.68
C ARG A 153 -2.75 9.38 8.95
N PHE A 154 -2.62 9.42 7.63
CA PHE A 154 -2.66 8.24 6.78
C PHE A 154 -1.29 7.97 6.18
N VAL A 155 -0.94 6.71 6.04
CA VAL A 155 0.26 6.26 5.32
C VAL A 155 -0.06 4.97 4.60
N THR A 156 0.19 4.91 3.30
CA THR A 156 0.10 3.68 2.52
C THR A 156 1.51 3.17 2.24
N VAL A 157 1.78 1.91 2.57
CA VAL A 157 3.09 1.28 2.42
C VAL A 157 2.97 -0.17 1.99
N PRO A 158 3.97 -0.71 1.28
CA PRO A 158 4.01 -2.11 0.92
C PRO A 158 4.37 -3.01 2.11
N VAL A 159 3.91 -4.25 2.07
CA VAL A 159 4.47 -5.34 2.86
C VAL A 159 5.86 -5.66 2.32
N ILE A 160 6.89 -5.50 3.16
CA ILE A 160 8.30 -5.66 2.78
C ILE A 160 9.05 -6.70 3.62
N ASP A 161 8.42 -7.18 4.70
CA ASP A 161 9.06 -8.11 5.62
C ASP A 161 8.07 -9.10 6.24
N ARG A 162 8.58 -10.09 6.97
CA ARG A 162 7.79 -11.10 7.68
C ARG A 162 7.80 -10.85 9.19
N GLY A 163 6.65 -11.05 9.79
CA GLY A 163 6.36 -10.80 11.21
C GLY A 163 5.08 -9.96 11.35
N PRO A 164 4.80 -9.42 12.55
CA PRO A 164 5.46 -9.74 13.82
C PRO A 164 5.10 -11.15 14.31
N PHE A 165 6.04 -11.84 14.91
CA PHE A 165 5.80 -13.17 15.50
C PHE A 165 5.35 -13.07 16.97
N ARG A 166 5.18 -11.84 17.46
CA ARG A 166 4.68 -11.57 18.81
C ARG A 166 3.17 -11.76 18.87
N ARG A 167 2.69 -12.54 19.86
CA ARG A 167 1.26 -12.80 20.06
C ARG A 167 0.47 -11.50 20.28
N GLY A 168 -0.69 -11.39 19.64
CA GLY A 168 -1.60 -10.25 19.77
C GLY A 168 -1.18 -8.99 19.02
N VAL A 169 -0.07 -9.01 18.25
CA VAL A 169 0.34 -7.94 17.35
C VAL A 169 0.09 -8.38 15.91
N GLU A 170 -0.55 -7.52 15.13
CA GLU A 170 -0.86 -7.79 13.71
C GLU A 170 0.20 -7.19 12.79
N TRP A 171 0.63 -5.98 13.08
CA TRP A 171 1.49 -5.16 12.23
C TRP A 171 2.79 -4.81 12.92
N ASP A 172 3.90 -4.87 12.20
CA ASP A 172 5.18 -4.36 12.66
C ASP A 172 5.72 -3.37 11.62
N LEU A 173 5.57 -2.08 11.93
CA LEU A 173 5.90 -1.00 11.01
C LEU A 173 7.40 -0.77 10.99
N THR A 174 7.96 -0.33 9.85
CA THR A 174 9.30 0.25 9.92
C THR A 174 9.30 1.53 10.77
N ALA A 175 10.41 1.88 11.37
CA ALA A 175 10.54 3.13 12.14
C ALA A 175 10.21 4.38 11.30
N ALA A 176 10.45 4.36 9.99
CA ALA A 176 10.06 5.45 9.08
C ALA A 176 8.54 5.55 8.95
N THR A 177 7.85 4.42 8.78
CA THR A 177 6.39 4.36 8.71
C THR A 177 5.75 4.80 10.03
N ALA A 178 6.26 4.31 11.16
CA ALA A 178 5.79 4.70 12.48
C ALA A 178 5.92 6.22 12.71
N ARG A 179 7.06 6.82 12.36
CA ARG A 179 7.25 8.28 12.42
C ARG A 179 6.27 9.04 11.53
N ALA A 180 6.06 8.58 10.30
CA ALA A 180 5.10 9.21 9.38
C ALA A 180 3.68 9.21 9.96
N LEU A 181 3.29 8.15 10.67
CA LEU A 181 2.00 8.03 11.38
C LEU A 181 1.98 8.78 12.74
N GLY A 182 3.10 9.33 13.20
CA GLY A 182 3.20 9.92 14.55
C GLY A 182 3.11 8.90 15.68
N MET A 183 3.47 7.65 15.41
CA MET A 183 3.43 6.56 16.38
C MET A 183 4.77 6.45 17.12
N ALA A 184 4.82 6.79 18.39
CA ALA A 184 6.03 6.74 19.21
C ALA A 184 6.24 5.38 19.90
N ALA A 185 5.16 4.66 20.21
CA ALA A 185 5.19 3.38 20.92
C ALA A 185 4.20 2.40 20.30
N THR A 186 4.15 1.18 20.83
CA THR A 186 3.11 0.20 20.49
C THR A 186 1.73 0.84 20.64
N SER A 187 0.94 0.80 19.58
CA SER A 187 -0.37 1.48 19.51
C SER A 187 -1.42 0.61 18.82
N ARG A 188 -2.68 0.96 19.02
CA ARG A 188 -3.77 0.47 18.16
C ARG A 188 -3.94 1.48 17.01
N LEU A 189 -3.98 0.98 15.80
CA LEU A 189 -4.21 1.79 14.61
C LEU A 189 -5.27 1.14 13.72
N ARG A 190 -5.80 1.91 12.77
CA ARG A 190 -6.68 1.37 11.73
C ARG A 190 -5.84 0.98 10.52
N ALA A 191 -6.19 -0.15 9.91
CA ALA A 191 -5.52 -0.65 8.71
C ALA A 191 -6.53 -1.23 7.73
N ILE A 192 -6.21 -1.14 6.44
CA ILE A 192 -6.97 -1.73 5.33
C ILE A 192 -6.01 -2.16 4.22
N HIS A 193 -6.30 -3.27 3.56
CA HIS A 193 -5.55 -3.88 2.44
C HIS A 193 -6.49 -4.73 1.61
#